data_eb192a5017848ef7bb37c7c625b56e7c
#
_entry.id   eb192a5017848ef7bb37c7c625b56e7c
#
_cell.length_a   1.000
_cell.length_b   1.000
_cell.length_c   1.000
_cell.angle_alpha   90.00
_cell.angle_beta   90.00
_cell.angle_gamma   90.00
#
_symmetry.space_group_name_H-M   'P 1'
#
loop_
_entity.id
_entity.type
_entity.pdbx_description
1 polymer ?
#
loop_
_entity_poly.entity_id
_entity_poly.type
_entity_poly.pdbx_seq_one_letter_code
_entity_poly.pdbx_strand_id
1 'polypeptide(L)'
;MTEKPNIAFTAPHFAASQVGLNILEKGGTAIEAMVAAAASIAVEYPHMNGLGGDGFWLISEPGKAPIGIDASGIAAKGATPEFYAGLDAIPSRGGKAALTMAGAVAGWNEALKISHEWQ
;
A
#
# COMPACT_ATOMS: atom_id res chain seq x y z
N MET A 1 13.58 -19.22 29.34
CA MET A 1 13.99 -18.37 28.19
C MET A 1 12.80 -18.28 27.24
N THR A 2 12.20 -17.14 27.14
CA THR A 2 11.16 -16.93 26.11
C THR A 2 11.86 -16.89 24.75
N GLU A 3 11.58 -17.86 23.89
CA GLU A 3 12.03 -17.78 22.50
C GLU A 3 11.55 -16.43 21.91
N LYS A 4 12.48 -15.68 21.33
CA LYS A 4 12.12 -14.50 20.55
C LYS A 4 11.30 -14.99 19.36
N PRO A 5 10.14 -14.39 19.07
CA PRO A 5 9.38 -14.76 17.92
C PRO A 5 10.24 -14.63 16.65
N ASN A 6 10.14 -15.58 15.74
CA ASN A 6 10.79 -15.50 14.43
C ASN A 6 10.08 -14.44 13.59
N ILE A 7 10.55 -13.21 13.68
CA ILE A 7 10.03 -12.07 12.92
C ILE A 7 11.06 -11.62 11.88
N ALA A 8 10.58 -11.22 10.72
CA ALA A 8 11.40 -10.60 9.69
C ALA A 8 10.61 -9.48 9.02
N PHE A 9 11.29 -8.41 8.68
CA PHE A 9 10.70 -7.30 7.96
C PHE A 9 11.72 -6.69 6.99
N THR A 10 11.27 -6.33 5.80
CA THR A 10 12.08 -5.63 4.81
C THR A 10 11.24 -4.59 4.06
N ALA A 11 11.87 -3.51 3.69
CA ALA A 11 11.32 -2.46 2.84
C ALA A 11 12.45 -1.86 1.98
N PRO A 12 12.15 -1.16 0.88
CA PRO A 12 13.17 -0.56 0.02
C PRO A 12 14.01 0.54 0.68
N HIS A 13 13.59 1.07 1.82
CA HIS A 13 14.34 2.06 2.58
C HIS A 13 14.58 1.60 4.03
N PHE A 14 15.78 1.84 4.54
CA PHE A 14 16.19 1.40 5.89
C PHE A 14 15.25 1.90 6.98
N ALA A 15 14.90 3.18 6.97
CA ALA A 15 14.02 3.75 8.00
C ALA A 15 12.64 3.08 8.02
N ALA A 16 12.05 2.80 6.86
CA ALA A 16 10.78 2.08 6.75
C ALA A 16 10.90 0.64 7.25
N SER A 17 12.01 -0.05 6.94
CA SER A 17 12.29 -1.39 7.46
C SER A 17 12.37 -1.39 8.99
N GLN A 18 13.03 -0.39 9.57
CA GLN A 18 13.16 -0.28 11.02
C GLN A 18 11.81 0.00 11.70
N VAL A 19 10.96 0.85 11.08
CA VAL A 19 9.61 1.11 11.58
C VAL A 19 8.78 -0.16 11.62
N GLY A 20 8.76 -0.93 10.53
CA GLY A 20 8.03 -2.21 10.46
C GLY A 20 8.54 -3.22 11.48
N LEU A 21 9.86 -3.37 11.60
CA LEU A 21 10.47 -4.27 12.58
C LEU A 21 10.09 -3.88 14.01
N ASN A 22 10.12 -2.60 14.36
CA ASN A 22 9.75 -2.11 15.68
C ASN A 22 8.29 -2.43 16.05
N ILE A 23 7.37 -2.43 15.08
CA ILE A 23 5.97 -2.84 15.31
C ILE A 23 5.91 -4.33 15.64
N LEU A 24 6.61 -5.18 14.88
CA LEU A 24 6.64 -6.62 15.14
C LEU A 24 7.28 -6.95 16.50
N GLU A 25 8.37 -6.28 16.87
CA GLU A 25 9.03 -6.45 18.19
C GLU A 25 8.14 -6.08 19.38
N LYS A 26 7.18 -5.17 19.17
CA LYS A 26 6.16 -4.79 20.16
C LYS A 26 4.94 -5.70 20.17
N GLY A 27 4.93 -6.75 19.34
CA GLY A 27 3.83 -7.70 19.26
C GLY A 27 2.71 -7.31 18.29
N GLY A 28 2.93 -6.32 17.45
CA GLY A 28 2.01 -5.97 16.37
C GLY A 28 1.98 -7.04 15.26
N THR A 29 0.92 -7.04 14.48
CA THR A 29 0.76 -7.96 13.35
C THR A 29 1.64 -7.57 12.16
N ALA A 30 1.86 -8.49 11.23
CA ALA A 30 2.57 -8.23 9.98
C ALA A 30 1.88 -7.12 9.14
N ILE A 31 0.55 -7.05 9.20
CA ILE A 31 -0.22 -6.02 8.50
C ILE A 31 0.03 -4.64 9.15
N GLU A 32 -0.02 -4.54 10.46
CA GLU A 32 0.27 -3.29 11.18
C GLU A 32 1.69 -2.80 10.90
N ALA A 33 2.65 -3.72 10.88
CA ALA A 33 4.04 -3.42 10.52
C ALA A 33 4.16 -2.88 9.09
N MET A 34 3.44 -3.50 8.13
CA MET A 34 3.43 -3.05 6.73
C MET A 34 2.77 -1.68 6.56
N VAL A 35 1.66 -1.40 7.25
CA VAL A 35 1.01 -0.07 7.21
C VAL A 35 1.92 1.00 7.78
N ALA A 36 2.56 0.74 8.92
CA ALA A 36 3.50 1.68 9.53
C ALA A 36 4.71 1.96 8.61
N ALA A 37 5.26 0.92 7.99
CA ALA A 37 6.36 1.05 7.04
C ALA A 37 5.92 1.78 5.76
N ALA A 38 4.71 1.53 5.26
CA ALA A 38 4.16 2.21 4.08
C ALA A 38 3.96 3.71 4.34
N ALA A 39 3.52 4.08 5.52
CA ALA A 39 3.44 5.49 5.93
C ALA A 39 4.84 6.14 6.03
N SER A 40 5.80 5.45 6.64
CA SER A 40 7.18 5.92 6.77
C SER A 40 7.86 6.09 5.41
N ILE A 41 7.75 5.11 4.51
CA ILE A 41 8.44 5.16 3.22
C ILE A 41 7.92 6.27 2.31
N ALA A 42 6.65 6.68 2.46
CA ALA A 42 6.11 7.83 1.73
C ALA A 42 6.81 9.14 2.09
N VAL A 43 7.39 9.23 3.28
CA VAL A 43 8.19 10.38 3.74
C VAL A 43 9.67 10.21 3.40
N GLU A 44 10.22 9.02 3.64
CA GLU A 44 11.66 8.75 3.51
C GLU A 44 12.11 8.55 2.05
N TYR A 45 11.19 8.10 1.19
CA TYR A 45 11.46 7.74 -0.20
C TYR A 45 10.38 8.31 -1.15
N PRO A 46 10.13 9.66 -1.09
CA PRO A 46 8.93 10.28 -1.69
C PRO A 46 8.92 10.29 -3.21
N HIS A 47 10.08 10.12 -3.88
CA HIS A 47 10.17 10.08 -5.33
C HIS A 47 9.71 8.74 -5.93
N MET A 48 9.52 7.71 -5.10
CA MET A 48 9.06 6.38 -5.53
C MET A 48 7.74 5.96 -4.90
N ASN A 49 7.22 6.73 -3.94
CA ASN A 49 6.03 6.38 -3.16
C ASN A 49 5.17 7.61 -2.86
N GLY A 50 3.92 7.39 -2.54
CA GLY A 50 3.03 8.46 -2.11
C GLY A 50 1.67 7.95 -1.68
N LEU A 51 0.94 8.81 -0.98
CA LEU A 51 -0.43 8.53 -0.53
C LEU A 51 -1.48 8.78 -1.62
N GLY A 52 -1.09 9.48 -2.68
CA GLY A 52 -1.98 9.88 -3.77
C GLY A 52 -2.11 8.86 -4.90
N GLY A 53 -1.59 7.67 -4.75
CA GLY A 53 -1.57 6.63 -5.78
C GLY A 53 -2.24 5.33 -5.35
N ASP A 54 -1.86 4.29 -6.04
CA ASP A 54 -2.40 2.94 -5.89
C ASP A 54 -1.70 2.18 -4.76
N GLY A 55 -2.35 1.12 -4.28
CA GLY A 55 -1.77 0.18 -3.34
C GLY A 55 -2.26 -1.23 -3.62
N PHE A 56 -1.36 -2.21 -3.46
CA PHE A 56 -1.68 -3.62 -3.67
C PHE A 56 -1.18 -4.41 -2.47
N TRP A 57 -2.01 -5.39 -2.02
CA TRP A 57 -1.67 -6.24 -0.90
C TRP A 57 -1.80 -7.70 -1.30
N LEU A 58 -0.87 -8.48 -0.83
CA LEU A 58 -0.96 -9.94 -0.81
C LEU A 58 -0.70 -10.40 0.61
N ILE A 59 -1.73 -10.95 1.25
CA ILE A 59 -1.72 -11.37 2.65
C ILE A 59 -1.84 -12.88 2.67
N SER A 60 -0.89 -13.54 3.32
CA SER A 60 -0.90 -14.99 3.49
C SER A 60 -0.90 -15.37 4.96
N GLU A 61 -1.77 -16.28 5.32
CA GLU A 61 -1.89 -16.87 6.66
C GLU A 61 -1.73 -18.39 6.56
N PRO A 62 -0.97 -19.02 7.47
CA PRO A 62 -0.77 -20.47 7.42
C PRO A 62 -2.09 -21.23 7.37
N GLY A 63 -2.22 -22.14 6.40
CA GLY A 63 -3.42 -22.99 6.24
C GLY A 63 -4.63 -22.32 5.58
N LYS A 64 -4.52 -21.06 5.18
CA LYS A 64 -5.57 -20.32 4.46
C LYS A 64 -5.12 -19.95 3.04
N ALA A 65 -6.09 -19.74 2.16
CA ALA A 65 -5.81 -19.17 0.84
C ALA A 65 -5.31 -17.73 0.97
N PRO A 66 -4.33 -17.30 0.18
CA PRO A 66 -3.88 -15.90 0.17
C PRO A 66 -5.02 -14.93 -0.19
N ILE A 67 -5.02 -13.78 0.45
CA ILE A 67 -5.97 -12.68 0.19
C ILE A 67 -5.24 -11.59 -0.59
N GLY A 68 -5.79 -11.20 -1.74
CA GLY A 68 -5.36 -10.03 -2.50
C GLY A 68 -6.27 -8.84 -2.23
N ILE A 69 -5.68 -7.65 -2.04
CA ILE A 69 -6.43 -6.39 -2.04
C ILE A 69 -5.90 -5.56 -3.20
N ASP A 70 -6.79 -5.26 -4.13
CA ASP A 70 -6.54 -4.31 -5.20
C ASP A 70 -7.11 -2.94 -4.79
N ALA A 71 -6.21 -2.05 -4.41
CA ALA A 71 -6.49 -0.67 -4.08
C ALA A 71 -5.98 0.29 -5.17
N SER A 72 -6.01 -0.15 -6.43
CA SER A 72 -5.83 0.73 -7.57
C SER A 72 -7.01 1.70 -7.67
N GLY A 73 -6.72 2.94 -7.98
CA GLY A 73 -7.77 3.95 -8.13
C GLY A 73 -8.58 3.74 -9.40
N ILE A 74 -9.89 3.91 -9.31
CA ILE A 74 -10.76 3.94 -10.49
C ILE A 74 -10.57 5.24 -11.27
N ALA A 75 -10.76 5.18 -12.59
CA ALA A 75 -10.76 6.35 -13.44
C ALA A 75 -11.95 7.28 -13.11
N ALA A 76 -11.74 8.59 -13.26
CA ALA A 76 -12.83 9.55 -13.13
C ALA A 76 -13.92 9.31 -14.20
N LYS A 77 -15.19 9.54 -13.83
CA LYS A 77 -16.32 9.38 -14.78
C LYS A 77 -16.18 10.27 -16.02
N GLY A 78 -15.49 11.40 -15.92
CA GLY A 78 -15.21 12.31 -17.03
C GLY A 78 -14.03 11.90 -17.92
N ALA A 79 -13.27 10.86 -17.56
CA ALA A 79 -12.16 10.34 -18.37
C ALA A 79 -12.71 9.45 -19.49
N THR A 80 -13.38 10.06 -20.46
CA THR A 80 -14.02 9.38 -21.59
C THR A 80 -13.20 9.50 -22.88
N PRO A 81 -13.42 8.67 -23.89
CA PRO A 81 -12.77 8.83 -25.19
C PRO A 81 -12.94 10.22 -25.77
N GLU A 82 -14.10 10.86 -25.59
CA GLU A 82 -14.39 12.21 -26.07
C GLU A 82 -13.55 13.27 -25.35
N PHE A 83 -13.26 13.08 -24.05
CA PHE A 83 -12.39 13.97 -23.28
C PHE A 83 -10.95 13.96 -23.83
N TYR A 84 -10.52 12.83 -24.36
CA TYR A 84 -9.20 12.63 -24.96
C TYR A 84 -9.19 12.75 -26.49
N ALA A 85 -10.30 13.13 -27.12
CA ALA A 85 -10.40 13.25 -28.57
C ALA A 85 -9.31 14.20 -29.13
N GLY A 86 -8.67 13.78 -30.23
CA GLY A 86 -7.59 14.51 -30.85
C GLY A 86 -6.21 14.32 -30.24
N LEU A 87 -6.08 13.41 -29.24
CA LEU A 87 -4.80 12.99 -28.68
C LEU A 87 -4.49 11.56 -29.14
N ASP A 88 -3.23 11.30 -29.52
CA ASP A 88 -2.76 9.94 -29.90
C ASP A 88 -2.65 9.00 -28.69
N ALA A 89 -2.48 9.57 -27.48
CA ALA A 89 -2.40 8.83 -26.23
C ALA A 89 -2.78 9.73 -25.05
N ILE A 90 -3.14 9.14 -23.91
CA ILE A 90 -3.33 9.85 -22.66
C ILE A 90 -2.00 10.49 -22.25
N PRO A 91 -1.93 11.81 -22.01
CA PRO A 91 -0.69 12.47 -21.62
C PRO A 91 -0.13 11.92 -20.30
N SER A 92 1.19 11.82 -20.20
CA SER A 92 1.85 11.39 -18.96
C SER A 92 1.90 12.49 -17.89
N ARG A 93 1.62 13.74 -18.24
CA ARG A 93 1.66 14.92 -17.35
C ARG A 93 0.58 15.92 -17.68
N GLY A 94 0.25 16.76 -16.68
CA GLY A 94 -0.72 17.85 -16.84
C GLY A 94 -2.14 17.43 -16.52
N GLY A 95 -3.08 18.33 -16.72
CA GLY A 95 -4.49 18.16 -16.32
C GLY A 95 -5.27 17.07 -17.05
N LYS A 96 -4.75 16.56 -18.17
CA LYS A 96 -5.32 15.41 -18.88
C LYS A 96 -4.56 14.11 -18.65
N ALA A 97 -3.55 14.10 -17.75
CA ALA A 97 -2.86 12.87 -17.40
C ALA A 97 -3.82 11.85 -16.78
N ALA A 98 -3.47 10.57 -16.84
CA ALA A 98 -4.24 9.51 -16.21
C ALA A 98 -4.15 9.64 -14.68
N LEU A 99 -5.08 10.38 -14.11
CA LEU A 99 -5.26 10.53 -12.66
C LEU A 99 -6.43 9.65 -12.23
N THR A 100 -6.13 8.73 -11.31
CA THR A 100 -7.14 7.87 -10.70
C THR A 100 -7.45 8.32 -9.27
N MET A 101 -8.49 7.75 -8.67
CA MET A 101 -8.76 7.93 -7.25
C MET A 101 -7.58 7.39 -6.42
N ALA A 102 -7.14 8.15 -5.41
CA ALA A 102 -6.08 7.70 -4.50
C ALA A 102 -6.57 6.53 -3.64
N GLY A 103 -6.06 5.33 -3.88
CA GLY A 103 -6.49 4.10 -3.22
C GLY A 103 -5.58 3.62 -2.08
N ALA A 104 -4.35 4.12 -1.97
CA ALA A 104 -3.36 3.59 -1.03
C ALA A 104 -3.87 3.50 0.42
N VAL A 105 -4.42 4.59 0.97
CA VAL A 105 -4.92 4.63 2.36
C VAL A 105 -6.17 3.77 2.53
N ALA A 106 -7.04 3.69 1.53
CA ALA A 106 -8.19 2.79 1.55
C ALA A 106 -7.73 1.32 1.61
N GLY A 107 -6.69 0.96 0.85
CA GLY A 107 -6.06 -0.36 0.91
C GLY A 107 -5.49 -0.68 2.29
N TRP A 108 -4.85 0.28 2.96
CA TRP A 108 -4.38 0.11 4.34
C TRP A 108 -5.55 -0.20 5.29
N ASN A 109 -6.64 0.53 5.16
CA ASN A 109 -7.82 0.31 5.99
C ASN A 109 -8.42 -1.08 5.80
N GLU A 110 -8.53 -1.55 4.56
CA GLU A 110 -8.99 -2.92 4.28
C GLU A 110 -8.04 -3.98 4.85
N ALA A 111 -6.73 -3.79 4.72
CA ALA A 111 -5.75 -4.69 5.32
C ALA A 111 -5.84 -4.71 6.86
N LEU A 112 -6.01 -3.55 7.50
CA LEU A 112 -6.16 -3.46 8.95
C LEU A 112 -7.42 -4.15 9.47
N LYS A 113 -8.51 -4.21 8.71
CA LYS A 113 -9.69 -5.00 9.09
C LYS A 113 -9.35 -6.48 9.24
N ILE A 114 -8.55 -7.03 8.31
CA ILE A 114 -8.06 -8.42 8.40
C ILE A 114 -7.16 -8.59 9.64
N SER A 115 -6.29 -7.62 9.91
CA SER A 115 -5.43 -7.64 11.10
C SER A 115 -6.22 -7.71 12.41
N HIS A 116 -7.35 -7.02 12.51
CA HIS A 116 -8.22 -7.07 13.69
C HIS A 116 -8.82 -8.44 13.95
N GLU A 117 -8.98 -9.27 12.92
CA GLU A 117 -9.46 -10.65 13.08
C GLU A 117 -8.38 -11.58 13.66
N TRP A 118 -7.12 -11.15 13.69
CA TRP A 118 -5.97 -11.93 14.19
C TRP A 118 -5.67 -11.66 15.68
N GLN A 119 -6.29 -10.66 16.28
CA GLN A 119 -6.12 -10.24 17.68
C GLN A 119 -7.26 -10.76 18.56
#